data_e54004b1f1f3c76314e0230cd7189911
#
_entry.id   e54004b1f1f3c76314e0230cd7189911
#
_cell.length_a   1.000
_cell.length_b   1.000
_cell.length_c   1.000
_cell.angle_alpha   90.00
_cell.angle_beta   90.00
_cell.angle_gamma   90.00
#
_symmetry.space_group_name_H-M   'P 1'
#
loop_
_entity.id
_entity.type
_entity.pdbx_description
1 polymer ?
#
loop_
_entity_poly.entity_id
_entity_poly.type
_entity_poly.pdbx_seq_one_letter_code
_entity_poly.pdbx_strand_id
1 'polypeptide(L)'
;MTKNRTRRSIIVLVVLILLTIAAALVACVVGQVHATPHDVTNTILMSWGVKSDGTTPRIVTSTLWEVRFPRLVIALAVGAGLGCAGALLQGIFANPLAEPSIIGVSSGGAVFASGLLAIASLAGVERSYGFLKWGTALAAFIGALLTLSLIHISEPTRRRGI
;
A
#
# COMPACT_ATOMS: atom_id res chain seq x y z
N MET A 1 -23.85 -22.29 19.37
CA MET A 1 -23.54 -21.90 17.96
C MET A 1 -22.38 -20.90 17.84
N THR A 2 -22.00 -20.14 18.83
CA THR A 2 -20.94 -19.10 18.82
C THR A 2 -19.52 -19.67 18.67
N LYS A 3 -19.19 -20.77 19.33
CA LYS A 3 -17.85 -21.40 19.35
C LYS A 3 -17.31 -21.78 17.96
N ASN A 4 -18.18 -22.24 17.04
CA ASN A 4 -17.78 -22.60 15.68
C ASN A 4 -17.53 -21.37 14.78
N ARG A 5 -18.22 -20.27 15.00
CA ARG A 5 -17.99 -18.99 14.28
C ARG A 5 -16.64 -18.41 14.67
N THR A 6 -16.32 -18.34 15.96
CA THR A 6 -15.04 -17.83 16.45
C THR A 6 -13.87 -18.68 15.93
N ARG A 7 -13.98 -20.00 15.94
CA ARG A 7 -12.95 -20.90 15.41
C ARG A 7 -12.71 -20.68 13.90
N ARG A 8 -13.77 -20.52 13.12
CA ARG A 8 -13.65 -20.20 11.68
C ARG A 8 -12.95 -18.87 11.46
N SER A 9 -13.32 -17.82 12.19
CA SER A 9 -12.68 -16.50 12.07
C SER A 9 -11.20 -16.55 12.40
N ILE A 10 -10.81 -17.28 13.45
CA ILE A 10 -9.40 -17.46 13.82
C ILE A 10 -8.63 -18.21 12.72
N ILE A 11 -9.20 -19.27 12.17
CA ILE A 11 -8.55 -20.03 11.08
C ILE A 11 -8.34 -19.13 9.85
N VAL A 12 -9.35 -18.37 9.44
CA VAL A 12 -9.24 -17.44 8.32
C VAL A 12 -8.16 -16.39 8.58
N LEU A 13 -8.14 -15.81 9.78
CA LEU A 13 -7.12 -14.83 10.17
C LEU A 13 -5.71 -15.43 10.09
N VAL A 14 -5.50 -16.62 10.64
CA VAL A 14 -4.20 -17.31 10.61
C VAL A 14 -3.77 -17.61 9.17
N VAL A 15 -4.70 -18.10 8.33
CA VAL A 15 -4.42 -18.37 6.91
C VAL A 15 -4.03 -17.08 6.18
N LEU A 16 -4.74 -15.97 6.40
CA LEU A 16 -4.42 -14.68 5.80
C LEU A 16 -3.05 -14.15 6.24
N ILE A 17 -2.72 -14.28 7.52
CA ILE A 17 -1.39 -13.89 8.04
C ILE A 17 -0.30 -14.73 7.38
N LEU A 18 -0.48 -16.05 7.31
CA LEU A 18 0.49 -16.94 6.67
C LEU A 18 0.66 -16.64 5.18
N LEU A 19 -0.43 -16.36 4.45
CA LEU A 19 -0.38 -15.95 3.06
C LEU A 19 0.34 -14.60 2.88
N THR A 20 0.11 -13.64 3.77
CA THR A 20 0.80 -12.35 3.74
C THR A 20 2.30 -12.52 3.98
N ILE A 21 2.70 -13.33 4.96
CA ILE A 21 4.11 -13.63 5.23
C ILE A 21 4.73 -14.33 4.02
N ALA A 22 4.07 -15.35 3.45
CA ALA A 22 4.56 -16.06 2.28
C ALA A 22 4.73 -15.12 1.07
N ALA A 23 3.76 -14.24 0.81
CA ALA A 23 3.84 -13.25 -0.25
C ALA A 23 4.99 -12.26 -0.02
N ALA A 24 5.21 -11.81 1.21
CA ALA A 24 6.32 -10.93 1.57
C ALA A 24 7.68 -11.61 1.34
N LEU A 25 7.83 -12.87 1.73
CA LEU A 25 9.07 -13.63 1.50
C LEU A 25 9.33 -13.83 0.00
N VAL A 26 8.31 -14.17 -0.77
CA VAL A 26 8.41 -14.29 -2.24
C VAL A 26 8.82 -12.95 -2.86
N ALA A 27 8.23 -11.85 -2.43
CA ALA A 27 8.55 -10.51 -2.92
C ALA A 27 9.99 -10.07 -2.57
N CYS A 28 10.59 -10.58 -1.49
CA CYS A 28 12.00 -10.36 -1.16
C CYS A 28 12.94 -11.11 -2.11
N VAL A 29 12.54 -12.28 -2.60
CA VAL A 29 13.41 -13.14 -3.44
C VAL A 29 13.23 -12.83 -4.93
N VAL A 30 11.97 -12.67 -5.37
CA VAL A 30 11.63 -12.48 -6.79
C VAL A 30 11.84 -11.02 -7.20
N GLY A 31 12.58 -10.80 -8.28
CA GLY A 31 12.82 -9.45 -8.84
C GLY A 31 13.90 -9.46 -9.92
N GLN A 32 14.21 -8.29 -10.50
CA GLN A 32 15.21 -8.14 -11.57
C GLN A 32 16.64 -8.53 -11.11
N VAL A 33 16.96 -8.24 -9.84
CA VAL A 33 18.21 -8.71 -9.23
C VAL A 33 17.91 -10.01 -8.53
N HIS A 34 18.58 -11.08 -8.93
CA HIS A 34 18.44 -12.39 -8.31
C HIS A 34 18.94 -12.32 -6.85
N ALA A 35 18.07 -12.62 -5.92
CA ALA A 35 18.40 -12.76 -4.51
C ALA A 35 17.96 -14.15 -4.05
N THR A 36 18.82 -14.80 -3.30
CA THR A 36 18.47 -16.08 -2.67
C THR A 36 17.85 -15.85 -1.29
N PRO A 37 17.11 -16.81 -0.73
CA PRO A 37 16.65 -16.71 0.66
C PRO A 37 17.81 -16.51 1.65
N HIS A 38 18.99 -17.06 1.35
CA HIS A 38 20.22 -16.86 2.12
C HIS A 38 20.67 -15.39 2.10
N ASP A 39 20.63 -14.73 0.95
CA ASP A 39 21.00 -13.31 0.83
C ASP A 39 20.06 -12.42 1.66
N VAL A 40 18.76 -12.72 1.68
CA VAL A 40 17.77 -12.00 2.49
C VAL A 40 18.08 -12.17 3.98
N THR A 41 18.30 -13.39 4.44
CA THR A 41 18.62 -13.66 5.85
C THR A 41 19.94 -13.03 6.25
N ASN A 42 20.97 -13.14 5.44
CA ASN A 42 22.28 -12.55 5.68
C ASN A 42 22.21 -11.02 5.75
N THR A 43 21.46 -10.39 4.83
CA THR A 43 21.25 -8.94 4.83
C THR A 43 20.56 -8.45 6.10
N ILE A 44 19.57 -9.19 6.61
CA ILE A 44 18.87 -8.85 7.85
C ILE A 44 19.81 -9.03 9.06
N LEU A 45 20.56 -10.13 9.12
CA LEU A 45 21.50 -10.40 10.20
C LEU A 45 22.61 -9.35 10.26
N MET A 46 23.11 -8.90 9.11
CA MET A 46 24.06 -7.79 9.04
C MET A 46 23.55 -6.50 9.68
N SER A 47 22.26 -6.20 9.54
CA SER A 47 21.66 -5.02 10.18
C SER A 47 21.61 -5.11 11.71
N TRP A 48 21.65 -6.32 12.24
CA TRP A 48 21.72 -6.59 13.69
C TRP A 48 23.15 -6.74 14.20
N GLY A 49 24.16 -6.39 13.38
CA GLY A 49 25.57 -6.42 13.77
C GLY A 49 26.25 -7.78 13.67
N VAL A 50 25.59 -8.77 13.08
CA VAL A 50 26.21 -10.06 12.79
C VAL A 50 27.17 -9.90 11.61
N LYS A 51 28.40 -10.45 11.73
CA LYS A 51 29.39 -10.39 10.64
C LYS A 51 28.83 -11.09 9.41
N SER A 52 28.92 -10.41 8.26
CA SER A 52 28.63 -10.99 6.95
C SER A 52 29.59 -12.16 6.69
N ASP A 53 29.05 -13.21 6.07
CA ASP A 53 29.86 -14.31 5.54
C ASP A 53 30.59 -13.94 4.23
N GLY A 54 30.38 -12.70 3.74
CA GLY A 54 31.01 -12.17 2.52
C GLY A 54 30.45 -12.75 1.21
N THR A 55 29.43 -13.60 1.29
CA THR A 55 28.87 -14.30 0.10
C THR A 55 27.84 -13.47 -0.62
N THR A 56 27.14 -12.55 0.06
CA THR A 56 26.07 -11.72 -0.54
C THR A 56 26.65 -10.52 -1.30
N PRO A 57 26.40 -10.39 -2.61
CA PRO A 57 26.88 -9.26 -3.41
C PRO A 57 26.30 -7.92 -2.93
N ARG A 58 27.09 -6.85 -2.96
CA ARG A 58 26.65 -5.50 -2.57
C ARG A 58 25.40 -5.03 -3.29
N ILE A 59 25.26 -5.36 -4.57
CA ILE A 59 24.06 -4.99 -5.36
C ILE A 59 22.79 -5.64 -4.84
N VAL A 60 22.88 -6.86 -4.32
CA VAL A 60 21.73 -7.55 -3.70
C VAL A 60 21.35 -6.87 -2.38
N THR A 61 22.35 -6.58 -1.54
CA THR A 61 22.14 -5.91 -0.25
C THR A 61 21.52 -4.52 -0.43
N SER A 62 22.05 -3.69 -1.34
CA SER A 62 21.49 -2.36 -1.63
C SER A 62 20.07 -2.47 -2.22
N THR A 63 19.82 -3.41 -3.13
CA THR A 63 18.48 -3.61 -3.70
C THR A 63 17.46 -4.04 -2.63
N LEU A 64 17.86 -4.87 -1.68
CA LEU A 64 16.99 -5.28 -0.57
C LEU A 64 16.64 -4.08 0.32
N TRP A 65 17.65 -3.28 0.74
CA TRP A 65 17.44 -2.15 1.65
C TRP A 65 16.78 -0.94 1.02
N GLU A 66 17.18 -0.57 -0.20
CA GLU A 66 16.73 0.66 -0.84
C GLU A 66 15.44 0.51 -1.64
N VAL A 67 15.12 -0.72 -2.07
CA VAL A 67 13.97 -0.96 -2.94
C VAL A 67 12.97 -1.96 -2.33
N ARG A 68 13.42 -3.16 -1.95
CA ARG A 68 12.49 -4.24 -1.61
C ARG A 68 11.84 -4.06 -0.24
N PHE A 69 12.64 -3.81 0.80
CA PHE A 69 12.10 -3.63 2.15
C PHE A 69 11.20 -2.40 2.27
N PRO A 70 11.57 -1.20 1.78
CA PRO A 70 10.66 -0.07 1.79
C PRO A 70 9.36 -0.33 1.04
N ARG A 71 9.44 -0.98 -0.12
CA ARG A 71 8.25 -1.34 -0.90
C ARG A 71 7.33 -2.30 -0.17
N LEU A 72 7.87 -3.29 0.55
CA LEU A 72 7.08 -4.20 1.39
C LEU A 72 6.38 -3.48 2.53
N VAL A 73 7.10 -2.61 3.24
CA VAL A 73 6.52 -1.83 4.34
C VAL A 73 5.37 -0.96 3.84
N ILE A 74 5.56 -0.27 2.71
CA ILE A 74 4.51 0.55 2.11
C ILE A 74 3.32 -0.31 1.67
N ALA A 75 3.56 -1.45 1.04
CA ALA A 75 2.49 -2.36 0.59
C ALA A 75 1.66 -2.88 1.77
N LEU A 76 2.32 -3.27 2.87
CA LEU A 76 1.65 -3.70 4.10
C LEU A 76 0.86 -2.56 4.75
N ALA A 77 1.43 -1.36 4.83
CA ALA A 77 0.76 -0.19 5.39
C ALA A 77 -0.48 0.21 4.58
N VAL A 78 -0.36 0.24 3.24
CA VAL A 78 -1.49 0.52 2.34
C VAL A 78 -2.57 -0.55 2.45
N GLY A 79 -2.19 -1.83 2.45
CA GLY A 79 -3.14 -2.93 2.59
C GLY A 79 -3.87 -2.91 3.93
N ALA A 80 -3.16 -2.64 5.02
CA ALA A 80 -3.77 -2.46 6.35
C ALA A 80 -4.72 -1.27 6.38
N GLY A 81 -4.31 -0.12 5.81
CA GLY A 81 -5.15 1.08 5.73
C GLY A 81 -6.44 0.84 4.95
N LEU A 82 -6.35 0.20 3.77
CA LEU A 82 -7.52 -0.15 2.97
C LEU A 82 -8.43 -1.16 3.69
N GLY A 83 -7.85 -2.14 4.38
CA GLY A 83 -8.62 -3.10 5.18
C GLY A 83 -9.37 -2.44 6.32
N CYS A 84 -8.74 -1.53 7.06
CA CYS A 84 -9.38 -0.74 8.10
C CYS A 84 -10.49 0.16 7.54
N ALA A 85 -10.23 0.88 6.45
CA ALA A 85 -11.22 1.73 5.81
C ALA A 85 -12.44 0.93 5.32
N GLY A 86 -12.20 -0.24 4.70
CA GLY A 86 -13.26 -1.15 4.29
C GLY A 86 -14.11 -1.62 5.45
N ALA A 87 -13.48 -2.06 6.55
CA ALA A 87 -14.21 -2.52 7.74
C ALA A 87 -15.06 -1.41 8.36
N LEU A 88 -14.53 -0.18 8.42
CA LEU A 88 -15.27 0.98 8.93
C LEU A 88 -16.47 1.32 8.05
N LEU A 89 -16.31 1.36 6.74
CA LEU A 89 -17.40 1.64 5.81
C LEU A 89 -18.50 0.58 5.87
N GLN A 90 -18.11 -0.69 5.90
CA GLN A 90 -19.07 -1.79 6.06
C GLN A 90 -19.88 -1.68 7.38
N GLY A 91 -19.21 -1.24 8.45
CA GLY A 91 -19.88 -0.99 9.74
C GLY A 91 -20.83 0.20 9.71
N ILE A 92 -20.40 1.33 9.10
CA ILE A 92 -21.22 2.56 9.03
C ILE A 92 -22.45 2.35 8.15
N PHE A 93 -22.27 1.73 6.98
CA PHE A 93 -23.37 1.51 6.03
C PHE A 93 -24.20 0.25 6.34
N ALA A 94 -23.80 -0.54 7.32
CA ALA A 94 -24.38 -1.86 7.63
C ALA A 94 -24.50 -2.74 6.35
N ASN A 95 -23.57 -2.59 5.42
CA ASN A 95 -23.56 -3.24 4.12
C ASN A 95 -22.19 -3.92 3.88
N PRO A 96 -22.14 -5.25 3.77
CA PRO A 96 -20.88 -5.98 3.54
C PRO A 96 -20.26 -5.73 2.17
N LEU A 97 -20.97 -5.10 1.24
CA LEU A 97 -20.49 -4.73 -0.09
C LEU A 97 -19.93 -3.30 -0.14
N ALA A 98 -19.95 -2.56 0.97
CA ALA A 98 -19.36 -1.24 1.02
C ALA A 98 -17.84 -1.32 0.87
N GLU A 99 -17.31 -0.59 -0.12
CA GLU A 99 -15.89 -0.58 -0.48
C GLU A 99 -15.38 0.86 -0.63
N PRO A 100 -14.19 1.19 -0.09
CA PRO A 100 -13.62 2.53 -0.18
C PRO A 100 -13.42 3.03 -1.61
N SER A 101 -13.18 2.14 -2.57
CA SER A 101 -12.96 2.47 -3.98
C SER A 101 -14.20 3.03 -4.67
N ILE A 102 -15.40 2.62 -4.25
CA ILE A 102 -16.69 3.07 -4.82
C ILE A 102 -16.92 4.56 -4.56
N ILE A 103 -16.38 5.10 -3.48
CA ILE A 103 -16.52 6.51 -3.11
C ILE A 103 -15.72 7.45 -4.04
N GLY A 104 -14.91 6.91 -4.97
CA GLY A 104 -14.18 7.72 -5.94
C GLY A 104 -12.87 8.37 -5.41
N VAL A 105 -12.53 8.17 -4.14
CA VAL A 105 -11.30 8.71 -3.52
C VAL A 105 -10.05 8.23 -4.24
N SER A 106 -10.00 6.94 -4.58
CA SER A 106 -8.86 6.34 -5.30
C SER A 106 -8.73 6.87 -6.73
N SER A 107 -9.85 7.05 -7.44
CA SER A 107 -9.84 7.61 -8.80
C SER A 107 -9.47 9.09 -8.81
N GLY A 108 -9.93 9.88 -7.85
CA GLY A 108 -9.49 11.26 -7.67
C GLY A 108 -7.99 11.38 -7.43
N GLY A 109 -7.44 10.55 -6.56
CA GLY A 109 -5.99 10.48 -6.36
C GLY A 109 -5.22 10.11 -7.62
N ALA A 110 -5.70 9.12 -8.38
CA ALA A 110 -5.09 8.70 -9.64
C ALA A 110 -5.11 9.81 -10.71
N VAL A 111 -6.21 10.53 -10.85
CA VAL A 111 -6.34 11.64 -11.82
C VAL A 111 -5.34 12.76 -11.50
N PHE A 112 -5.23 13.17 -10.25
CA PHE A 112 -4.29 14.24 -9.87
C PHE A 112 -2.83 13.80 -9.98
N ALA A 113 -2.51 12.57 -9.59
CA ALA A 113 -1.15 12.02 -9.75
C ALA A 113 -0.74 11.93 -11.22
N SER A 114 -1.59 11.37 -12.08
CA SER A 114 -1.31 11.26 -13.52
C SER A 114 -1.30 12.62 -14.21
N GLY A 115 -2.17 13.54 -13.80
CA GLY A 115 -2.19 14.92 -14.28
C GLY A 115 -0.89 15.65 -14.00
N LEU A 116 -0.37 15.56 -12.76
CA LEU A 116 0.94 16.14 -12.42
C LEU A 116 2.06 15.53 -13.27
N LEU A 117 2.08 14.22 -13.45
CA LEU A 117 3.10 13.54 -14.26
C LEU A 117 3.01 13.95 -15.74
N ALA A 118 1.81 14.12 -16.27
CA ALA A 118 1.59 14.60 -17.65
C ALA A 118 2.11 16.03 -17.84
N ILE A 119 1.76 16.94 -16.91
CA ILE A 119 2.23 18.33 -16.94
C ILE A 119 3.77 18.38 -16.84
N ALA A 120 4.36 17.63 -15.92
CA ALA A 120 5.80 17.56 -15.75
C ALA A 120 6.50 17.03 -17.01
N SER A 121 5.92 16.03 -17.67
CA SER A 121 6.43 15.48 -18.93
C SER A 121 6.38 16.51 -20.07
N LEU A 122 5.29 17.26 -20.19
CA LEU A 122 5.16 18.34 -21.17
C LEU A 122 6.12 19.51 -20.90
N ALA A 123 6.42 19.77 -19.64
CA ALA A 123 7.39 20.80 -19.22
C ALA A 123 8.86 20.34 -19.33
N GLY A 124 9.13 19.11 -19.81
CA GLY A 124 10.50 18.60 -19.93
C GLY A 124 11.17 18.28 -18.59
N VAL A 125 10.42 18.16 -17.51
CA VAL A 125 10.96 17.83 -16.19
C VAL A 125 11.25 16.35 -16.12
N GLU A 126 12.53 15.98 -15.93
CA GLU A 126 12.90 14.57 -15.81
C GLU A 126 12.31 13.94 -14.53
N ARG A 127 11.82 12.70 -14.67
CA ARG A 127 11.27 11.89 -13.56
C ARG A 127 12.27 11.64 -12.41
N SER A 128 13.53 11.89 -12.64
CA SER A 128 14.61 11.66 -11.69
C SER A 128 14.69 12.68 -10.55
N TYR A 129 13.99 13.80 -10.66
CA TYR A 129 13.99 14.80 -9.59
C TYR A 129 13.20 14.30 -8.38
N GLY A 130 13.84 14.29 -7.20
CA GLY A 130 13.22 13.88 -5.94
C GLY A 130 11.93 14.66 -5.62
N PHE A 131 11.84 15.92 -6.08
CA PHE A 131 10.63 16.74 -6.02
C PHE A 131 9.43 16.09 -6.72
N LEU A 132 9.60 15.48 -7.89
CA LEU A 132 8.51 14.86 -8.64
C LEU A 132 7.99 13.61 -7.93
N LYS A 133 8.87 12.88 -7.25
CA LYS A 133 8.51 11.69 -6.47
C LYS A 133 7.58 12.02 -5.31
N TRP A 134 7.90 13.05 -4.52
CA TRP A 134 7.07 13.51 -3.43
C TRP A 134 5.86 14.31 -3.90
N GLY A 135 6.03 15.10 -4.98
CA GLY A 135 4.96 15.86 -5.60
C GLY A 135 3.82 14.98 -6.11
N THR A 136 4.12 13.82 -6.70
CA THR A 136 3.11 12.86 -7.16
C THR A 136 2.30 12.29 -6.00
N ALA A 137 2.95 11.97 -4.88
CA ALA A 137 2.25 11.49 -3.69
C ALA A 137 1.35 12.57 -3.08
N LEU A 138 1.83 13.83 -3.01
CA LEU A 138 1.04 14.96 -2.54
C LEU A 138 -0.13 15.28 -3.48
N ALA A 139 0.08 15.24 -4.80
CA ALA A 139 -0.98 15.44 -5.78
C ALA A 139 -2.07 14.36 -5.64
N ALA A 140 -1.68 13.10 -5.50
CA ALA A 140 -2.62 12.01 -5.25
C ALA A 140 -3.43 12.23 -3.97
N PHE A 141 -2.78 12.64 -2.89
CA PHE A 141 -3.44 12.93 -1.61
C PHE A 141 -4.44 14.08 -1.72
N ILE A 142 -4.03 15.19 -2.33
CA ILE A 142 -4.90 16.36 -2.57
C ILE A 142 -6.08 15.97 -3.46
N GLY A 143 -5.85 15.22 -4.54
CA GLY A 143 -6.91 14.74 -5.45
C GLY A 143 -7.92 13.85 -4.74
N ALA A 144 -7.44 12.95 -3.86
CA ALA A 144 -8.30 12.11 -3.04
C ALA A 144 -9.18 12.94 -2.08
N LEU A 145 -8.60 13.95 -1.40
CA LEU A 145 -9.32 14.83 -0.50
C LEU A 145 -10.34 15.72 -1.23
N LEU A 146 -9.97 16.27 -2.38
CA LEU A 146 -10.88 17.08 -3.20
C LEU A 146 -12.08 16.28 -3.67
N THR A 147 -11.87 15.03 -4.11
CA THR A 147 -12.96 14.15 -4.52
C THR A 147 -13.90 13.85 -3.37
N LEU A 148 -13.34 13.56 -2.18
CA LEU A 148 -14.13 13.33 -0.97
C LEU A 148 -14.93 14.57 -0.57
N SER A 149 -14.33 15.77 -0.67
CA SER A 149 -14.98 17.05 -0.39
C SER A 149 -16.11 17.34 -1.37
N LEU A 150 -15.90 17.10 -2.66
CA LEU A 150 -16.93 17.29 -3.71
C LEU A 150 -18.15 16.40 -3.48
N ILE A 151 -17.95 15.15 -3.08
CA ILE A 151 -19.04 14.24 -2.74
C ILE A 151 -19.84 14.79 -1.56
N HIS A 152 -19.14 15.27 -0.52
CA HIS A 152 -19.78 15.84 0.66
C HIS A 152 -20.60 17.11 0.35
N ILE A 153 -20.13 17.94 -0.59
CA ILE A 153 -20.84 19.13 -1.04
C ILE A 153 -22.00 18.78 -1.97
N SER A 154 -21.85 17.73 -2.77
CA SER A 154 -22.86 17.32 -3.76
C SER A 154 -24.01 16.51 -3.16
N GLU A 155 -23.88 16.01 -1.91
CA GLU A 155 -25.00 15.45 -1.18
C GLU A 155 -25.91 16.57 -0.68
N PRO A 156 -27.02 16.91 -1.42
CA PRO A 156 -27.96 17.85 -0.89
C PRO A 156 -28.56 17.24 0.36
N THR A 157 -28.48 17.97 1.44
CA THR A 157 -29.17 17.67 2.70
C THR A 157 -30.64 17.34 2.40
N ARG A 158 -30.93 16.07 2.18
CA ARG A 158 -32.29 15.54 2.09
C ARG A 158 -32.90 15.50 3.49
N ARG A 159 -32.77 16.61 4.19
CA ARG A 159 -33.47 16.92 5.42
C ARG A 159 -34.30 18.16 5.20
N ARG A 160 -35.36 18.05 4.36
CA ARG A 160 -36.55 18.90 4.45
C ARG A 160 -37.65 18.21 3.69
N GLY A 161 -38.55 17.63 4.43
CA GLY A 161 -39.81 17.12 3.88
C GLY A 161 -40.36 15.98 4.73
N ILE A 162 -40.79 16.27 5.88
CA ILE A 162 -42.20 16.14 6.33
C ILE A 162 -42.26 16.79 7.69
#